data_fb1dbc6e17dad8419d286c6cc2d58cba
#
_entry.id   fb1dbc6e17dad8419d286c6cc2d58cba
#
_cell.length_a   1.000
_cell.length_b   1.000
_cell.length_c   1.000
_cell.angle_alpha   90.00
_cell.angle_beta   90.00
_cell.angle_gamma   90.00
#
_symmetry.space_group_name_H-M   'P 1'
#
loop_
_entity.id
_entity.type
_entity.pdbx_description
1 polymer ?
#
loop_
_entity_poly.entity_id
_entity_poly.type
_entity_poly.pdbx_seq_one_letter_code
_entity_poly.pdbx_strand_id
1 'polypeptide(L)'
;MNAIINTACQSMNTQGFAGFYQSLVAQFTPNMPITYREFANRTGRATLPLTSQNDALFYSVAYSMSHYTTFRAVLADNLTIEQCDSVINIIDYGCGQGVATLATMEHIASQKDPKTVHLNIHLMEPSSVSLGNASYQVLCLAQAYGFSANITTQNCILANATVPNFSNGADTLHLMSYILDVRAVQQQLSHITGQIRQLSGVQHIIASDIDHTDAVNGFNLLSRELTGIYQQYERYQPQHYSYRVIQRRFQQERAKAIGMMLSIDNASVFNKVA
;
A
#
# COMPACT_ATOMS: atom_id res chain seq x y z
N MET A 1 -4.98 4.51 -20.73
CA MET A 1 -4.22 3.50 -19.97
C MET A 1 -2.97 3.09 -20.74
N ASN A 2 -1.86 2.81 -20.04
CA ASN A 2 -0.62 2.39 -20.69
C ASN A 2 -0.70 0.92 -21.16
N ALA A 3 -0.32 0.64 -22.40
CA ALA A 3 -0.37 -0.71 -23.00
C ALA A 3 0.45 -1.74 -22.22
N ILE A 4 1.61 -1.33 -21.65
CA ILE A 4 2.48 -2.19 -20.84
C ILE A 4 1.76 -2.64 -19.55
N ILE A 5 1.11 -1.71 -18.85
CA ILE A 5 0.33 -2.05 -17.63
C ILE A 5 -0.82 -2.98 -17.98
N ASN A 6 -1.54 -2.69 -19.07
CA ASN A 6 -2.67 -3.53 -19.49
C ASN A 6 -2.23 -4.98 -19.75
N THR A 7 -1.14 -5.16 -20.50
CA THR A 7 -0.58 -6.50 -20.79
C THR A 7 -0.05 -7.17 -19.52
N ALA A 8 0.61 -6.43 -18.63
CA ALA A 8 1.11 -6.97 -17.38
C ALA A 8 -0.03 -7.43 -16.45
N CYS A 9 -1.14 -6.69 -16.40
CA CYS A 9 -2.31 -7.06 -15.61
C CYS A 9 -2.95 -8.40 -16.03
N GLN A 10 -2.86 -8.77 -17.31
CA GLN A 10 -3.35 -10.08 -17.78
C GLN A 10 -2.63 -11.26 -17.10
N SER A 11 -1.36 -11.06 -16.70
CA SER A 11 -0.59 -12.08 -15.99
C SER A 11 -1.05 -12.30 -14.53
N MET A 12 -1.86 -11.41 -13.96
CA MET A 12 -2.43 -11.57 -12.63
C MET A 12 -3.38 -12.77 -12.54
N ASN A 13 -4.04 -13.12 -13.64
CA ASN A 13 -5.00 -14.22 -13.69
C ASN A 13 -4.40 -15.60 -13.31
N THR A 14 -3.10 -15.76 -13.47
CA THR A 14 -2.43 -17.04 -13.23
C THR A 14 -1.40 -16.99 -12.12
N GLN A 15 -0.80 -15.85 -11.86
CA GLN A 15 0.36 -15.72 -10.96
C GLN A 15 0.26 -14.52 -10.02
N GLY A 16 -0.90 -13.87 -9.95
CA GLY A 16 -1.11 -12.71 -9.07
C GLY A 16 -0.14 -11.57 -9.33
N PHE A 17 0.25 -10.87 -8.26
CA PHE A 17 1.19 -9.74 -8.36
C PHE A 17 2.57 -10.15 -8.89
N ALA A 18 3.07 -11.33 -8.57
CA ALA A 18 4.37 -11.78 -9.06
C ALA A 18 4.39 -11.89 -10.59
N GLY A 19 3.32 -12.43 -11.19
CA GLY A 19 3.18 -12.49 -12.66
C GLY A 19 3.08 -11.12 -13.29
N PHE A 20 2.30 -10.22 -12.69
CA PHE A 20 2.23 -8.81 -13.10
C PHE A 20 3.62 -8.17 -13.13
N TYR A 21 4.37 -8.28 -12.04
CA TYR A 21 5.70 -7.66 -11.93
C TYR A 21 6.69 -8.23 -12.95
N GLN A 22 6.74 -9.54 -13.12
CA GLN A 22 7.61 -10.18 -14.12
C GLN A 22 7.27 -9.72 -15.54
N SER A 23 5.99 -9.68 -15.88
CA SER A 23 5.52 -9.20 -17.19
C SER A 23 5.84 -7.72 -17.40
N LEU A 24 5.65 -6.89 -16.39
CA LEU A 24 6.00 -5.47 -16.43
C LEU A 24 7.49 -5.25 -16.69
N VAL A 25 8.35 -5.96 -15.97
CA VAL A 25 9.81 -5.89 -16.15
C VAL A 25 10.20 -6.34 -17.54
N ALA A 26 9.67 -7.45 -18.03
CA ALA A 26 9.99 -7.99 -19.35
C ALA A 26 9.63 -7.02 -20.49
N GLN A 27 8.54 -6.28 -20.35
CA GLN A 27 8.08 -5.34 -21.37
C GLN A 27 8.76 -3.96 -21.29
N PHE A 28 8.96 -3.45 -20.08
CA PHE A 28 9.48 -2.09 -19.89
C PHE A 28 11.01 -2.02 -20.02
N THR A 29 11.72 -3.03 -19.49
CA THR A 29 13.17 -2.97 -19.34
C THR A 29 13.94 -2.90 -20.66
N PRO A 30 13.57 -3.64 -21.74
CA PRO A 30 14.30 -3.57 -23.01
C PRO A 30 14.36 -2.17 -23.63
N ASN A 31 13.30 -1.37 -23.37
CA ASN A 31 13.11 -0.04 -23.96
C ASN A 31 13.01 1.04 -22.88
N MET A 32 13.70 0.87 -21.75
CA MET A 32 13.66 1.81 -20.64
C MET A 32 14.07 3.23 -21.11
N PRO A 33 13.15 4.20 -21.12
CA PRO A 33 13.36 5.51 -21.76
C PRO A 33 14.15 6.49 -20.89
N ILE A 34 14.37 6.14 -19.62
CA ILE A 34 15.04 6.99 -18.64
C ILE A 34 16.04 6.20 -17.81
N THR A 35 17.07 6.87 -17.34
CA THR A 35 18.04 6.30 -16.40
C THR A 35 17.58 6.47 -14.96
N TYR A 36 18.15 5.69 -14.02
CA TYR A 36 17.90 5.88 -12.59
C TYR A 36 18.25 7.30 -12.12
N ARG A 37 19.33 7.89 -12.66
CA ARG A 37 19.75 9.25 -12.29
C ARG A 37 18.72 10.30 -12.71
N GLU A 38 18.21 10.18 -13.92
CA GLU A 38 17.15 11.08 -14.42
C GLU A 38 15.87 10.95 -13.61
N PHE A 39 15.43 9.71 -13.32
CA PHE A 39 14.30 9.43 -12.46
C PHE A 39 14.50 10.05 -11.06
N ALA A 40 15.63 9.76 -10.40
CA ALA A 40 15.91 10.23 -9.05
C ALA A 40 15.96 11.77 -8.96
N ASN A 41 16.58 12.43 -9.95
CA ASN A 41 16.68 13.89 -9.98
C ASN A 41 15.32 14.57 -10.20
N ARG A 42 14.45 13.98 -11.05
CA ARG A 42 13.15 14.56 -11.40
C ARG A 42 12.09 14.32 -10.33
N THR A 43 12.12 13.17 -9.70
CA THR A 43 11.07 12.72 -8.77
C THR A 43 11.49 12.77 -7.29
N GLY A 44 12.72 13.19 -6.99
CA GLY A 44 13.25 13.08 -5.62
C GLY A 44 13.23 11.62 -5.11
N ARG A 45 13.50 10.65 -5.98
CA ARG A 45 13.34 9.21 -5.69
C ARG A 45 11.91 8.83 -5.31
N ALA A 46 10.93 9.46 -5.97
CA ALA A 46 9.49 9.30 -5.74
C ALA A 46 8.95 9.90 -4.42
N THR A 47 9.69 10.82 -3.77
CA THR A 47 9.14 11.66 -2.71
C THR A 47 8.26 12.79 -3.26
N LEU A 48 8.38 13.09 -4.56
CA LEU A 48 7.50 13.99 -5.29
C LEU A 48 6.48 13.18 -6.11
N PRO A 49 5.25 13.71 -6.32
CA PRO A 49 4.26 13.05 -7.15
C PRO A 49 4.78 12.75 -8.55
N LEU A 50 4.60 11.53 -9.02
CA LEU A 50 5.00 11.12 -10.38
C LEU A 50 4.07 11.76 -11.41
N THR A 51 4.64 12.43 -12.41
CA THR A 51 3.88 13.21 -13.40
C THR A 51 3.79 12.54 -14.77
N SER A 52 4.55 11.46 -15.00
CA SER A 52 4.55 10.76 -16.28
C SER A 52 4.38 9.24 -16.11
N GLN A 53 3.82 8.61 -17.16
CA GLN A 53 3.71 7.14 -17.22
C GLN A 53 5.08 6.45 -17.19
N ASN A 54 6.10 7.06 -17.80
CA ASN A 54 7.45 6.49 -17.78
C ASN A 54 8.05 6.50 -16.37
N ASP A 55 7.80 7.55 -15.56
CA ASP A 55 8.24 7.60 -14.17
C ASP A 55 7.47 6.55 -13.32
N ALA A 56 6.17 6.42 -13.54
CA ALA A 56 5.35 5.43 -12.84
C ALA A 56 5.78 3.99 -13.15
N LEU A 57 6.07 3.68 -14.43
CA LEU A 57 6.59 2.38 -14.85
C LEU A 57 7.99 2.12 -14.27
N PHE A 58 8.87 3.14 -14.31
CA PHE A 58 10.20 3.04 -13.74
C PHE A 58 10.14 2.74 -12.25
N TYR A 59 9.30 3.49 -11.51
CA TYR A 59 9.06 3.27 -10.10
C TYR A 59 8.58 1.84 -9.82
N SER A 60 7.58 1.38 -10.58
CA SER A 60 7.03 0.04 -10.41
C SER A 60 8.09 -1.04 -10.61
N VAL A 61 8.93 -0.92 -11.64
CA VAL A 61 10.02 -1.87 -11.90
C VAL A 61 11.09 -1.81 -10.81
N ALA A 62 11.42 -0.60 -10.32
CA ALA A 62 12.50 -0.42 -9.36
C ALA A 62 12.14 -0.86 -7.93
N TYR A 63 10.88 -0.63 -7.50
CA TYR A 63 10.53 -0.69 -6.09
C TYR A 63 9.36 -1.62 -5.74
N SER A 64 8.41 -1.87 -6.67
CA SER A 64 7.15 -2.52 -6.28
C SER A 64 7.32 -3.91 -5.70
N MET A 65 8.24 -4.75 -6.21
CA MET A 65 8.43 -6.09 -5.63
C MET A 65 9.00 -6.03 -4.21
N SER A 66 9.91 -5.10 -3.95
CA SER A 66 10.46 -4.88 -2.61
C SER A 66 9.36 -4.47 -1.62
N HIS A 67 8.56 -3.47 -1.99
CA HIS A 67 7.43 -3.00 -1.18
C HIS A 67 6.39 -4.10 -0.95
N TYR A 68 6.03 -4.82 -2.00
CA TYR A 68 5.11 -5.95 -1.93
C TYR A 68 5.58 -7.02 -0.93
N THR A 69 6.84 -7.48 -1.08
CA THR A 69 7.37 -8.54 -0.24
C THR A 69 7.47 -8.13 1.23
N THR A 70 7.89 -6.89 1.49
CA THR A 70 7.95 -6.35 2.86
C THR A 70 6.54 -6.23 3.46
N PHE A 71 5.60 -5.65 2.72
CA PHE A 71 4.25 -5.48 3.24
C PHE A 71 3.56 -6.83 3.48
N ARG A 72 3.77 -7.82 2.60
CA ARG A 72 3.30 -9.20 2.79
C ARG A 72 3.86 -9.84 4.06
N ALA A 73 5.12 -9.59 4.40
CA ALA A 73 5.70 -10.08 5.65
C ALA A 73 5.01 -9.47 6.87
N VAL A 74 4.79 -8.14 6.86
CA VAL A 74 4.05 -7.46 7.94
C VAL A 74 2.65 -8.02 8.11
N LEU A 75 1.92 -8.25 7.00
CA LEU A 75 0.59 -8.84 7.04
C LEU A 75 0.60 -10.26 7.59
N ALA A 76 1.55 -11.09 7.14
CA ALA A 76 1.63 -12.49 7.55
C ALA A 76 1.89 -12.66 9.05
N ASP A 77 2.69 -11.76 9.64
CA ASP A 77 3.04 -11.82 11.06
C ASP A 77 1.97 -11.23 11.98
N ASN A 78 1.11 -10.32 11.46
CA ASN A 78 0.27 -9.50 12.31
C ASN A 78 -1.23 -9.60 12.00
N LEU A 79 -1.64 -9.90 10.77
CA LEU A 79 -3.04 -9.87 10.36
C LEU A 79 -3.60 -11.27 10.14
N THR A 80 -4.55 -11.64 10.98
CA THR A 80 -5.40 -12.83 10.74
C THR A 80 -6.81 -12.35 10.39
N ILE A 81 -7.29 -12.77 9.22
CA ILE A 81 -8.66 -12.45 8.79
C ILE A 81 -9.59 -13.50 9.40
N GLU A 82 -10.40 -13.09 10.35
CA GLU A 82 -11.34 -13.99 11.02
C GLU A 82 -12.45 -14.51 10.07
N GLN A 83 -13.08 -15.63 10.46
CA GLN A 83 -14.00 -16.35 9.60
C GLN A 83 -15.32 -15.62 9.31
N CYS A 84 -15.63 -14.55 10.06
CA CYS A 84 -16.96 -13.94 10.04
C CYS A 84 -17.14 -12.78 9.07
N ASP A 85 -16.06 -12.08 8.68
CA ASP A 85 -16.20 -10.87 7.87
C ASP A 85 -16.30 -11.17 6.38
N SER A 86 -17.51 -11.04 5.86
CA SER A 86 -17.76 -11.06 4.41
C SER A 86 -17.49 -9.70 3.75
N VAL A 87 -17.32 -8.65 4.54
CA VAL A 87 -17.00 -7.30 4.08
C VAL A 87 -15.72 -6.82 4.76
N ILE A 88 -14.77 -6.31 3.99
CA ILE A 88 -13.51 -5.75 4.49
C ILE A 88 -13.32 -4.37 3.85
N ASN A 89 -13.06 -3.37 4.67
CA ASN A 89 -12.76 -2.03 4.19
C ASN A 89 -11.23 -1.83 4.14
N ILE A 90 -10.74 -1.22 3.06
CA ILE A 90 -9.32 -0.94 2.84
C ILE A 90 -9.15 0.52 2.47
N ILE A 91 -8.30 1.24 3.18
CA ILE A 91 -7.92 2.62 2.89
C ILE A 91 -6.40 2.68 2.73
N ASP A 92 -5.92 3.05 1.54
CA ASP A 92 -4.49 3.07 1.21
C ASP A 92 -4.01 4.52 1.03
N TYR A 93 -3.20 4.99 1.97
CA TYR A 93 -2.70 6.35 2.05
C TYR A 93 -1.39 6.52 1.28
N GLY A 94 -1.38 7.42 0.29
CA GLY A 94 -0.23 7.55 -0.60
C GLY A 94 0.02 6.25 -1.36
N CYS A 95 -1.03 5.67 -1.91
CA CYS A 95 -1.04 4.30 -2.44
C CYS A 95 -0.02 4.06 -3.58
N GLY A 96 0.55 5.12 -4.17
CA GLY A 96 1.46 5.01 -5.30
C GLY A 96 0.87 4.16 -6.42
N GLN A 97 1.46 3.00 -6.66
CA GLN A 97 0.98 2.03 -7.66
C GLN A 97 0.02 0.97 -7.07
N GLY A 98 -0.50 1.18 -5.85
CA GLY A 98 -1.45 0.27 -5.18
C GLY A 98 -0.83 -1.00 -4.59
N VAL A 99 0.48 -1.04 -4.39
CA VAL A 99 1.20 -2.25 -4.00
C VAL A 99 0.76 -2.80 -2.65
N ALA A 100 0.52 -1.93 -1.66
CA ALA A 100 0.04 -2.36 -0.34
C ALA A 100 -1.37 -2.97 -0.43
N THR A 101 -2.27 -2.34 -1.20
CA THR A 101 -3.61 -2.89 -1.47
C THR A 101 -3.54 -4.25 -2.16
N LEU A 102 -2.70 -4.40 -3.20
CA LEU A 102 -2.52 -5.68 -3.91
C LEU A 102 -1.99 -6.78 -2.98
N ALA A 103 -1.01 -6.45 -2.14
CA ALA A 103 -0.46 -7.36 -1.14
C ALA A 103 -1.53 -7.79 -0.12
N THR A 104 -2.36 -6.85 0.34
CA THR A 104 -3.46 -7.10 1.26
C THR A 104 -4.52 -8.01 0.64
N MET A 105 -4.92 -7.76 -0.61
CA MET A 105 -5.88 -8.61 -1.32
C MET A 105 -5.39 -10.05 -1.46
N GLU A 106 -4.12 -10.25 -1.82
CA GLU A 106 -3.55 -11.60 -1.89
C GLU A 106 -3.38 -12.25 -0.51
N HIS A 107 -3.15 -11.46 0.54
CA HIS A 107 -3.14 -11.96 1.91
C HIS A 107 -4.54 -12.45 2.31
N ILE A 108 -5.59 -11.68 2.03
CA ILE A 108 -6.98 -12.09 2.26
C ILE A 108 -7.29 -13.37 1.48
N ALA A 109 -6.93 -13.43 0.19
CA ALA A 109 -7.17 -14.61 -0.65
C ALA A 109 -6.42 -15.86 -0.17
N SER A 110 -5.32 -15.71 0.58
CA SER A 110 -4.62 -16.86 1.18
C SER A 110 -5.31 -17.43 2.42
N GLN A 111 -6.26 -16.69 3.01
CA GLN A 111 -6.96 -17.07 4.24
C GLN A 111 -8.46 -17.35 4.03
N LYS A 112 -9.07 -16.76 2.99
CA LYS A 112 -10.51 -16.89 2.68
C LYS A 112 -10.74 -17.14 1.20
N ASP A 113 -11.87 -17.75 0.87
CA ASP A 113 -12.33 -17.79 -0.52
C ASP A 113 -12.70 -16.36 -0.99
N PRO A 114 -11.98 -15.79 -1.97
CA PRO A 114 -12.22 -14.42 -2.44
C PRO A 114 -13.66 -14.18 -2.91
N LYS A 115 -14.33 -15.19 -3.42
CA LYS A 115 -15.71 -15.10 -3.91
C LYS A 115 -16.74 -14.83 -2.80
N THR A 116 -16.37 -15.08 -1.55
CA THR A 116 -17.22 -14.83 -0.37
C THR A 116 -16.94 -13.48 0.28
N VAL A 117 -15.96 -12.72 -0.23
CA VAL A 117 -15.51 -11.46 0.36
C VAL A 117 -15.87 -10.28 -0.54
N HIS A 118 -16.46 -9.25 0.06
CA HIS A 118 -16.67 -7.95 -0.57
C HIS A 118 -15.65 -6.94 -0.04
N LEU A 119 -14.92 -6.27 -0.94
CA LEU A 119 -13.91 -5.29 -0.60
C LEU A 119 -14.41 -3.87 -0.91
N ASN A 120 -14.45 -2.99 0.08
CA ASN A 120 -14.56 -1.55 -0.14
C ASN A 120 -13.16 -0.95 -0.09
N ILE A 121 -12.65 -0.46 -1.21
CA ILE A 121 -11.28 0.02 -1.34
C ILE A 121 -11.29 1.51 -1.64
N HIS A 122 -10.53 2.28 -0.86
CA HIS A 122 -10.32 3.70 -1.07
C HIS A 122 -8.83 4.00 -1.24
N LEU A 123 -8.44 4.49 -2.41
CA LEU A 123 -7.05 4.78 -2.77
C LEU A 123 -6.83 6.30 -2.75
N MET A 124 -5.84 6.76 -2.01
CA MET A 124 -5.43 8.17 -1.93
C MET A 124 -4.02 8.35 -2.47
N GLU A 125 -3.82 9.24 -3.43
CA GLU A 125 -2.50 9.47 -4.05
C GLU A 125 -2.46 10.85 -4.74
N PRO A 126 -1.42 11.67 -4.51
CA PRO A 126 -1.30 12.96 -5.18
C PRO A 126 -0.95 12.87 -6.68
N SER A 127 -0.34 11.78 -7.13
CA SER A 127 -0.07 11.54 -8.55
C SER A 127 -1.30 10.94 -9.24
N SER A 128 -1.95 11.69 -10.11
CA SER A 128 -3.08 11.17 -10.90
C SER A 128 -2.70 10.00 -11.80
N VAL A 129 -1.45 9.97 -12.27
CA VAL A 129 -0.89 8.88 -13.08
C VAL A 129 -0.76 7.61 -12.24
N SER A 130 -0.16 7.71 -11.05
CA SER A 130 -0.01 6.58 -10.13
C SER A 130 -1.36 6.08 -9.66
N LEU A 131 -2.27 6.98 -9.27
CA LEU A 131 -3.61 6.65 -8.81
C LEU A 131 -4.43 5.91 -9.88
N GLY A 132 -4.36 6.36 -11.13
CA GLY A 132 -5.02 5.68 -12.25
C GLY A 132 -4.45 4.27 -12.50
N ASN A 133 -3.14 4.10 -12.40
CA ASN A 133 -2.50 2.79 -12.51
C ASN A 133 -2.90 1.88 -11.34
N ALA A 134 -2.87 2.40 -10.09
CA ALA A 134 -3.24 1.65 -8.89
C ALA A 134 -4.69 1.14 -8.98
N SER A 135 -5.63 2.04 -9.28
CA SER A 135 -7.05 1.68 -9.40
C SER A 135 -7.27 0.57 -10.43
N TYR A 136 -6.59 0.64 -11.56
CA TYR A 136 -6.70 -0.38 -12.59
C TYR A 136 -6.08 -1.72 -12.17
N GLN A 137 -4.89 -1.70 -11.57
CA GLN A 137 -4.22 -2.92 -11.10
C GLN A 137 -5.05 -3.62 -10.02
N VAL A 138 -5.62 -2.85 -9.08
CA VAL A 138 -6.51 -3.37 -8.03
C VAL A 138 -7.76 -4.00 -8.64
N LEU A 139 -8.37 -3.35 -9.63
CA LEU A 139 -9.52 -3.92 -10.35
C LEU A 139 -9.15 -5.24 -11.06
N CYS A 140 -8.01 -5.29 -11.75
CA CYS A 140 -7.55 -6.50 -12.42
C CYS A 140 -7.31 -7.66 -11.43
N LEU A 141 -6.69 -7.37 -10.28
CA LEU A 141 -6.47 -8.39 -9.27
C LEU A 141 -7.79 -8.86 -8.63
N ALA A 142 -8.73 -7.96 -8.36
CA ALA A 142 -10.06 -8.31 -7.87
C ALA A 142 -10.77 -9.27 -8.83
N GLN A 143 -10.75 -8.97 -10.13
CA GLN A 143 -11.32 -9.84 -11.16
C GLN A 143 -10.61 -11.19 -11.25
N ALA A 144 -9.27 -11.20 -11.20
CA ALA A 144 -8.46 -12.42 -11.29
C ALA A 144 -8.75 -13.41 -10.14
N TYR A 145 -8.95 -12.89 -8.93
CA TYR A 145 -9.26 -13.71 -7.74
C TYR A 145 -10.76 -13.95 -7.54
N GLY A 146 -11.62 -13.18 -8.20
CA GLY A 146 -13.08 -13.26 -8.08
C GLY A 146 -13.65 -12.49 -6.88
N PHE A 147 -12.93 -11.53 -6.33
CA PHE A 147 -13.47 -10.63 -5.32
C PHE A 147 -14.62 -9.77 -5.86
N SER A 148 -15.66 -9.57 -5.05
CA SER A 148 -16.56 -8.45 -5.22
C SER A 148 -15.87 -7.20 -4.66
N ALA A 149 -15.67 -6.15 -5.48
CA ALA A 149 -14.94 -4.97 -5.03
C ALA A 149 -15.61 -3.66 -5.48
N ASN A 150 -15.69 -2.71 -4.54
CA ASN A 150 -16.03 -1.31 -4.81
C ASN A 150 -14.76 -0.47 -4.62
N ILE A 151 -14.26 0.15 -5.70
CA ILE A 151 -13.01 0.90 -5.69
C ILE A 151 -13.31 2.38 -5.89
N THR A 152 -12.92 3.19 -4.91
CA THR A 152 -13.02 4.65 -4.95
C THR A 152 -11.62 5.28 -4.87
N THR A 153 -11.47 6.48 -5.41
CA THR A 153 -10.16 7.15 -5.47
C THR A 153 -10.25 8.60 -5.03
N GLN A 154 -9.20 9.10 -4.39
CA GLN A 154 -9.04 10.51 -4.07
C GLN A 154 -7.66 10.99 -4.51
N ASN A 155 -7.62 11.87 -5.51
CA ASN A 155 -6.37 12.49 -5.97
C ASN A 155 -6.04 13.69 -5.07
N CYS A 156 -5.25 13.45 -4.02
CA CYS A 156 -4.92 14.47 -3.03
C CYS A 156 -3.59 14.19 -2.32
N ILE A 157 -3.02 15.24 -1.73
CA ILE A 157 -2.02 15.11 -0.66
C ILE A 157 -2.73 14.83 0.67
N LEU A 158 -2.04 14.23 1.65
CA LEU A 158 -2.66 13.84 2.92
C LEU A 158 -3.25 15.00 3.73
N ALA A 159 -2.74 16.24 3.53
CA ALA A 159 -3.31 17.45 4.14
C ALA A 159 -4.78 17.69 3.73
N ASN A 160 -5.17 17.24 2.56
CA ASN A 160 -6.51 17.42 1.98
C ASN A 160 -7.29 16.09 1.95
N ALA A 161 -6.76 15.03 2.56
CA ALA A 161 -7.40 13.74 2.56
C ALA A 161 -8.66 13.75 3.45
N THR A 162 -9.72 13.13 2.96
CA THR A 162 -10.91 12.83 3.74
C THR A 162 -11.03 11.31 3.86
N VAL A 163 -10.94 10.81 5.07
CA VAL A 163 -11.04 9.38 5.36
C VAL A 163 -12.51 8.96 5.25
N PRO A 164 -12.86 8.03 4.35
CA PRO A 164 -14.25 7.59 4.22
C PRO A 164 -14.72 6.83 5.45
N ASN A 165 -15.95 7.09 5.88
CA ASN A 165 -16.62 6.29 6.88
C ASN A 165 -17.52 5.26 6.18
N PHE A 166 -17.14 4.01 6.21
CA PHE A 166 -17.88 2.93 5.56
C PHE A 166 -19.12 2.47 6.35
N SER A 167 -19.39 2.99 7.52
CA SER A 167 -20.61 2.81 8.36
C SER A 167 -21.28 1.41 8.30
N ASN A 168 -20.56 0.38 7.88
CA ASN A 168 -21.06 -1.00 7.71
C ASN A 168 -20.71 -1.92 8.89
N GLY A 169 -20.00 -1.39 9.91
CA GLY A 169 -19.56 -2.15 11.08
C GLY A 169 -18.43 -3.15 10.84
N ALA A 170 -17.97 -3.28 9.60
CA ALA A 170 -16.86 -4.17 9.26
C ALA A 170 -15.51 -3.55 9.61
N ASP A 171 -14.51 -4.38 9.83
CA ASP A 171 -13.13 -3.96 10.09
C ASP A 171 -12.58 -3.12 8.94
N THR A 172 -11.81 -2.11 9.30
CA THR A 172 -11.16 -1.22 8.34
C THR A 172 -9.64 -1.35 8.45
N LEU A 173 -9.00 -1.69 7.33
CA LEU A 173 -7.56 -1.79 7.18
C LEU A 173 -7.01 -0.48 6.61
N HIS A 174 -6.24 0.26 7.40
CA HIS A 174 -5.54 1.47 7.01
C HIS A 174 -4.11 1.12 6.62
N LEU A 175 -3.75 1.29 5.36
CA LEU A 175 -2.46 0.90 4.82
C LEU A 175 -1.57 2.13 4.64
N MET A 176 -0.36 2.09 5.21
CA MET A 176 0.67 3.13 5.09
C MET A 176 2.00 2.47 4.70
N SER A 177 2.28 2.41 3.41
CA SER A 177 3.43 1.69 2.88
C SER A 177 4.44 2.62 2.23
N TYR A 178 5.64 2.71 2.81
CA TYR A 178 6.76 3.52 2.31
C TYR A 178 6.42 5.02 2.14
N ILE A 179 5.70 5.56 3.14
CA ILE A 179 5.34 6.98 3.21
C ILE A 179 5.70 7.63 4.55
N LEU A 180 6.00 6.83 5.58
CA LEU A 180 6.27 7.36 6.91
C LEU A 180 7.65 8.01 7.05
N ASP A 181 8.58 7.74 6.14
CA ASP A 181 9.86 8.42 6.02
C ASP A 181 9.73 9.83 5.38
N VAL A 182 8.61 10.11 4.71
CA VAL A 182 8.38 11.38 4.02
C VAL A 182 7.96 12.46 5.03
N ARG A 183 8.82 13.48 5.20
CA ARG A 183 8.58 14.55 6.18
C ARG A 183 7.23 15.26 5.99
N ALA A 184 6.81 15.49 4.75
CA ALA A 184 5.52 16.12 4.47
C ALA A 184 4.35 15.27 4.96
N VAL A 185 4.47 13.93 4.92
CA VAL A 185 3.49 12.99 5.46
C VAL A 185 3.49 13.04 6.99
N GLN A 186 4.66 13.02 7.63
CA GLN A 186 4.78 13.11 9.09
C GLN A 186 4.08 14.36 9.66
N GLN A 187 4.15 15.48 8.96
CA GLN A 187 3.47 16.72 9.34
C GLN A 187 1.93 16.64 9.28
N GLN A 188 1.39 15.66 8.59
CA GLN A 188 -0.05 15.48 8.39
C GLN A 188 -0.63 14.29 9.17
N LEU A 189 0.19 13.55 9.91
CA LEU A 189 -0.27 12.36 10.65
C LEU A 189 -1.38 12.70 11.65
N SER A 190 -1.29 13.81 12.37
CA SER A 190 -2.33 14.22 13.32
C SER A 190 -3.68 14.49 12.64
N HIS A 191 -3.69 15.00 11.41
CA HIS A 191 -4.90 15.19 10.62
C HIS A 191 -5.56 13.84 10.28
N ILE A 192 -4.79 12.88 9.80
CA ILE A 192 -5.28 11.55 9.42
C ILE A 192 -5.71 10.74 10.64
N THR A 193 -4.88 10.69 11.68
CA THR A 193 -5.18 9.94 12.90
C THR A 193 -6.39 10.51 13.66
N GLY A 194 -6.59 11.83 13.59
CA GLY A 194 -7.77 12.49 14.12
C GLY A 194 -9.06 12.02 13.42
N GLN A 195 -9.02 11.80 12.11
CA GLN A 195 -10.16 11.25 11.37
C GLN A 195 -10.37 9.76 11.67
N ILE A 196 -9.29 8.95 11.71
CA ILE A 196 -9.37 7.51 12.02
C ILE A 196 -10.05 7.28 13.37
N ARG A 197 -9.74 8.09 14.38
CA ARG A 197 -10.37 8.00 15.72
C ARG A 197 -11.87 8.29 15.73
N GLN A 198 -12.40 8.96 14.71
CA GLN A 198 -13.82 9.28 14.58
C GLN A 198 -14.60 8.20 13.83
N LEU A 199 -13.91 7.22 13.25
CA LEU A 199 -14.56 6.10 12.56
C LEU A 199 -15.15 5.11 13.56
N SER A 200 -16.25 4.46 13.19
CA SER A 200 -16.84 3.38 13.98
C SER A 200 -16.17 2.03 13.71
N GLY A 201 -16.23 1.11 14.69
CA GLY A 201 -15.71 -0.24 14.57
C GLY A 201 -14.21 -0.36 14.80
N VAL A 202 -13.67 -1.52 14.49
CA VAL A 202 -12.25 -1.82 14.66
C VAL A 202 -11.45 -1.26 13.49
N GLN A 203 -10.40 -0.51 13.82
CA GLN A 203 -9.49 0.09 12.86
C GLN A 203 -8.12 -0.57 13.00
N HIS A 204 -7.63 -1.21 11.95
CA HIS A 204 -6.31 -1.83 11.89
C HIS A 204 -5.39 -0.95 11.06
N ILE A 205 -4.38 -0.38 11.68
CA ILE A 205 -3.38 0.46 11.01
C ILE A 205 -2.15 -0.40 10.75
N ILE A 206 -1.85 -0.63 9.47
CA ILE A 206 -0.76 -1.48 9.00
C ILE A 206 0.23 -0.61 8.25
N ALA A 207 1.46 -0.58 8.73
CA ALA A 207 2.49 0.25 8.13
C ALA A 207 3.78 -0.54 7.86
N SER A 208 4.46 -0.19 6.77
CA SER A 208 5.81 -0.67 6.47
C SER A 208 6.65 0.44 5.85
N ASP A 209 7.94 0.44 6.13
CA ASP A 209 8.89 1.39 5.55
C ASP A 209 10.31 0.84 5.56
N ILE A 210 11.25 1.55 4.94
CA ILE A 210 12.67 1.24 5.01
C ILE A 210 13.21 1.48 6.44
N ASP A 211 14.12 0.62 6.93
CA ASP A 211 14.72 0.77 8.27
C ASP A 211 15.78 1.87 8.28
N HIS A 212 15.34 3.11 8.48
CA HIS A 212 16.21 4.26 8.73
C HIS A 212 15.55 5.30 9.65
N THR A 213 16.31 6.29 10.08
CA THR A 213 15.93 7.23 11.14
C THR A 213 14.61 7.97 10.86
N ASP A 214 14.41 8.46 9.63
CA ASP A 214 13.20 9.23 9.31
C ASP A 214 11.94 8.35 9.35
N ALA A 215 12.04 7.10 8.88
CA ALA A 215 10.95 6.14 8.97
C ALA A 215 10.64 5.81 10.45
N VAL A 216 11.67 5.53 11.27
CA VAL A 216 11.51 5.29 12.72
C VAL A 216 10.79 6.47 13.39
N ASN A 217 11.13 7.70 13.04
CA ASN A 217 10.44 8.89 13.54
C ASN A 217 8.96 8.89 13.12
N GLY A 218 8.66 8.56 11.88
CA GLY A 218 7.28 8.45 11.37
C GLY A 218 6.46 7.40 12.11
N PHE A 219 7.03 6.20 12.36
CA PHE A 219 6.38 5.15 13.15
C PHE A 219 6.09 5.59 14.58
N ASN A 220 7.06 6.24 15.25
CA ASN A 220 6.88 6.75 16.60
C ASN A 220 5.80 7.85 16.66
N LEU A 221 5.76 8.74 15.67
CA LEU A 221 4.71 9.76 15.57
C LEU A 221 3.35 9.11 15.37
N LEU A 222 3.21 8.19 14.44
CA LEU A 222 1.95 7.50 14.16
C LEU A 222 1.42 6.77 15.40
N SER A 223 2.28 6.00 16.07
CA SER A 223 1.92 5.30 17.29
C SER A 223 1.49 6.26 18.39
N ARG A 224 2.26 7.31 18.65
CA ARG A 224 1.93 8.33 19.66
C ARG A 224 0.59 9.01 19.37
N GLU A 225 0.35 9.38 18.11
CA GLU A 225 -0.90 10.02 17.70
C GLU A 225 -2.11 9.09 17.87
N LEU A 226 -1.95 7.79 17.70
CA LEU A 226 -3.05 6.83 17.79
C LEU A 226 -3.30 6.30 19.21
N THR A 227 -2.25 6.04 19.97
CA THR A 227 -2.35 5.35 21.28
C THR A 227 -1.91 6.20 22.46
N GLY A 228 -1.26 7.33 22.24
CA GLY A 228 -0.61 8.14 23.28
C GLY A 228 0.71 7.52 23.79
N ILE A 229 1.11 6.36 23.29
CA ILE A 229 2.29 5.61 23.74
C ILE A 229 3.22 5.40 22.55
N TYR A 230 4.54 5.44 22.79
CA TYR A 230 5.50 4.99 21.77
C TYR A 230 5.43 3.48 21.67
N GLN A 231 5.01 3.00 20.49
CA GLN A 231 4.94 1.56 20.22
C GLN A 231 6.24 1.07 19.61
N GLN A 232 6.62 -0.17 19.95
CA GLN A 232 7.70 -0.84 19.27
C GLN A 232 7.24 -1.27 17.88
N TYR A 233 8.00 -0.92 16.86
CA TYR A 233 7.90 -1.48 15.51
C TYR A 233 8.82 -2.71 15.42
N GLU A 234 8.49 -3.62 14.51
CA GLU A 234 9.32 -4.78 14.23
C GLU A 234 10.27 -4.50 13.07
N ARG A 235 11.44 -5.14 13.10
CA ARG A 235 12.39 -5.08 12.01
C ARG A 235 12.28 -6.32 11.15
N TYR A 236 12.02 -6.11 9.88
CA TYR A 236 11.89 -7.16 8.89
C TYR A 236 13.13 -7.19 7.99
N GLN A 237 13.57 -8.39 7.66
CA GLN A 237 14.62 -8.61 6.66
C GLN A 237 14.12 -9.61 5.60
N PRO A 238 13.07 -9.25 4.86
CA PRO A 238 12.51 -10.16 3.87
C PRO A 238 13.52 -10.41 2.75
N GLN A 239 13.52 -11.64 2.25
CA GLN A 239 14.17 -11.96 0.99
C GLN A 239 13.17 -11.76 -0.13
N HIS A 240 13.57 -11.04 -1.16
CA HIS A 240 12.70 -10.77 -2.29
C HIS A 240 13.48 -10.72 -3.60
N TYR A 241 12.77 -10.93 -4.70
CA TYR A 241 13.30 -10.64 -6.01
C TYR A 241 12.97 -9.21 -6.37
N SER A 242 14.00 -8.46 -6.74
CA SER A 242 13.89 -7.09 -7.22
C SER A 242 14.65 -6.91 -8.51
N TYR A 243 14.13 -6.08 -9.40
CA TYR A 243 14.86 -5.73 -10.60
C TYR A 243 15.84 -4.61 -10.32
N ARG A 244 17.12 -4.88 -10.52
CA ARG A 244 18.18 -3.86 -10.38
C ARG A 244 18.24 -3.01 -11.64
N VAL A 245 17.53 -1.88 -11.61
CA VAL A 245 17.48 -0.96 -12.77
C VAL A 245 18.85 -0.49 -13.24
N ILE A 246 19.80 -0.28 -12.32
CA ILE A 246 21.18 0.10 -12.67
C ILE A 246 21.90 -1.02 -13.43
N GLN A 247 21.67 -2.28 -13.02
CA GLN A 247 22.33 -3.46 -13.59
C GLN A 247 21.46 -4.18 -14.64
N ARG A 248 20.21 -3.75 -14.81
CA ARG A 248 19.23 -4.33 -15.74
C ARG A 248 19.10 -5.86 -15.60
N ARG A 249 18.98 -6.32 -14.35
CA ARG A 249 18.84 -7.74 -14.03
C ARG A 249 17.98 -7.96 -12.80
N PHE A 250 17.38 -9.15 -12.68
CA PHE A 250 16.76 -9.62 -11.45
C PHE A 250 17.84 -9.96 -10.43
N GLN A 251 17.58 -9.62 -9.19
CA GLN A 251 18.44 -9.95 -8.07
C GLN A 251 17.59 -10.25 -6.85
N GLN A 252 17.94 -11.34 -6.16
CA GLN A 252 17.39 -11.58 -4.83
C GLN A 252 18.12 -10.67 -3.83
N GLU A 253 17.34 -9.95 -3.04
CA GLU A 253 17.85 -8.99 -2.07
C GLU A 253 17.25 -9.22 -0.70
N ARG A 254 18.00 -8.78 0.31
CA ARG A 254 17.49 -8.58 1.66
C ARG A 254 17.36 -7.09 1.90
N ALA A 255 16.14 -6.62 1.95
CA ALA A 255 15.87 -5.25 2.34
C ALA A 255 15.71 -5.17 3.86
N LYS A 256 16.37 -4.18 4.47
CA LYS A 256 16.05 -3.81 5.85
C LYS A 256 14.79 -2.98 5.84
N ALA A 257 13.78 -3.46 6.52
CA ALA A 257 12.52 -2.78 6.62
C ALA A 257 11.98 -2.83 8.05
N ILE A 258 11.12 -1.90 8.38
CA ILE A 258 10.36 -1.87 9.62
C ILE A 258 8.89 -1.95 9.28
N GLY A 259 8.12 -2.53 10.19
CA GLY A 259 6.68 -2.64 10.05
C GLY A 259 5.99 -2.66 11.40
N MET A 260 4.72 -2.33 11.40
CA MET A 260 3.85 -2.47 12.57
C MET A 260 2.41 -2.68 12.18
N MET A 261 1.64 -3.24 13.10
CA MET A 261 0.19 -3.20 13.09
C MET A 261 -0.31 -2.69 14.44
N LEU A 262 -1.27 -1.77 14.39
CA LEU A 262 -2.01 -1.28 15.54
C LEU A 262 -3.49 -1.55 15.32
N SER A 263 -4.19 -2.00 16.36
CA SER A 263 -5.65 -2.15 16.31
C SER A 263 -6.28 -1.23 17.35
N ILE A 264 -7.29 -0.45 16.92
CA ILE A 264 -8.04 0.49 17.75
C ILE A 264 -9.51 0.12 17.63
N ASP A 265 -10.14 -0.16 18.76
CA ASP A 265 -11.60 -0.31 18.85
C ASP A 265 -12.23 1.01 19.29
N ASN A 266 -12.79 1.73 18.35
CA ASN A 266 -13.44 3.00 18.61
C ASN A 266 -14.86 2.84 19.25
N ALA A 267 -15.45 1.65 19.27
CA ALA A 267 -16.75 1.40 19.89
C ALA A 267 -16.72 1.62 21.41
N SER A 268 -15.57 1.40 22.05
CA SER A 268 -15.39 1.61 23.50
C SER A 268 -15.30 3.09 23.92
N VAL A 269 -15.01 3.99 22.98
CA VAL A 269 -14.86 5.43 23.25
C VAL A 269 -16.23 6.12 23.36
N PHE A 270 -17.20 5.70 22.55
CA PHE A 270 -18.54 6.30 22.55
C PHE A 270 -19.42 5.88 23.73
N ASN A 271 -19.14 4.72 24.33
CA ASN A 271 -19.90 4.23 25.51
C ASN A 271 -19.46 4.86 26.84
N LYS A 272 -18.45 5.74 26.86
CA LYS A 272 -18.00 6.43 28.10
C LYS A 272 -18.59 7.84 28.27
N VAL A 273 -19.45 8.30 27.39
CA VAL A 273 -20.05 9.66 27.39
C VAL A 273 -21.59 9.60 27.55
N ALA A 274 -22.14 8.47 27.86
CA ALA A 274 -23.57 8.30 28.18
C ALA A 274 -23.83 8.25 29.68
#